data_49368fc3694fe8d80fe2c7b06f9da210
#
_entry.id   49368fc3694fe8d80fe2c7b06f9da210
#
_cell.length_a   1.000
_cell.length_b   1.000
_cell.length_c   1.000
_cell.angle_alpha   90.00
_cell.angle_beta   90.00
_cell.angle_gamma   90.00
#
_symmetry.space_group_name_H-M   'P 1'
#
loop_
_entity.id
_entity.type
_entity.pdbx_description
1 polymer ?
#
loop_
_entity_poly.entity_id
_entity_poly.type
_entity_poly.pdbx_seq_one_letter_code
_entity_poly.pdbx_strand_id
1 'polypeptide(L)'
;MRYRFLPFMLSSLNSHQLFTDTGMLMFLHTLTLAVTTALAAPTALESGTQLTFRGKIEADKGDPVITRKTFELNCLLVDVTSESATVYWTLSEEGRGNWLWTDHFGRVQVRGSSGAAPAQWPALLYQRDAGKSIVPVVLPLLFLKRTLDSDTNWEEGKLNFKVTGSQRVASHNSWIVRAENRYGHKRTVWLDKKSPLVARVVETVFIGQGEQFELQYELAQKKMLSATELSATTGGFETLFQLRQQLRRQPRDPRMVWSAEQLGILRKQLPTLAKPISDAPALATVFKEAERDTKIQKGRAGAIGALQAKTMGKPLESFPLVDSRGRAFDQQAWKNRVTVLHFWRYRDKPLEEPYGQIAYLDFLYRKHKGKGIGVYGINVNQRLQTTSSRRPAILSAKKLTSFMNLSYPVLHDTEGVLKKLGDPRQSGAKLPLVIVLDQTGKVVHYHVGHYPVDRLLGLKQLNDLVVKTLKTAK
;
A
#
# COMPACT_ATOMS: atom_id res chain seq x y z
N MET A 1 -18.94 -22.62 11.36
CA MET A 1 -17.76 -23.49 11.26
C MET A 1 -16.68 -22.95 12.21
N ARG A 2 -16.32 -23.71 13.21
CA ARG A 2 -15.37 -23.33 14.26
C ARG A 2 -13.99 -23.87 13.86
N TYR A 3 -12.99 -23.02 13.71
CA TYR A 3 -11.59 -23.44 13.60
C TYR A 3 -10.95 -23.42 15.00
N ARG A 4 -10.48 -24.58 15.42
CA ARG A 4 -9.67 -24.79 16.63
C ARG A 4 -8.19 -24.54 16.28
N PHE A 5 -7.53 -23.71 17.07
CA PHE A 5 -6.07 -23.61 17.13
C PHE A 5 -5.54 -24.67 18.09
N LEU A 6 -4.49 -25.36 17.67
CA LEU A 6 -3.66 -26.23 18.50
C LEU A 6 -2.27 -25.58 18.63
N PRO A 7 -1.70 -25.55 19.82
CA PRO A 7 -0.32 -25.06 20.02
C PRO A 7 0.68 -26.21 19.86
N PHE A 8 1.79 -25.94 19.19
CA PHE A 8 2.94 -26.84 19.16
C PHE A 8 3.92 -26.52 20.28
N MET A 9 4.20 -27.54 21.09
CA MET A 9 5.20 -27.53 22.17
C MET A 9 6.62 -27.67 21.58
N LEU A 10 7.54 -26.91 22.17
CA LEU A 10 8.99 -27.09 22.10
C LEU A 10 9.41 -28.27 22.98
N SER A 11 10.26 -29.13 22.46
CA SER A 11 11.06 -30.04 23.25
C SER A 11 12.54 -29.85 22.92
N SER A 12 13.25 -29.46 23.94
CA SER A 12 14.70 -29.42 24.06
C SER A 12 15.28 -30.83 24.23
N LEU A 13 16.39 -31.11 23.59
CA LEU A 13 17.28 -32.19 24.02
C LEU A 13 18.74 -31.77 23.84
N ASN A 14 19.39 -31.63 24.99
CA ASN A 14 20.84 -31.64 25.20
C ASN A 14 21.38 -33.05 25.02
N SER A 15 22.54 -33.21 24.42
CA SER A 15 23.51 -34.23 24.88
C SER A 15 24.94 -33.84 24.47
N HIS A 16 25.74 -33.65 25.48
CA HIS A 16 27.21 -33.72 25.46
C HIS A 16 27.66 -35.13 25.13
N GLN A 17 28.77 -35.23 24.36
CA GLN A 17 29.83 -36.22 24.69
C GLN A 17 31.16 -35.78 24.08
N LEU A 18 32.14 -35.71 24.97
CA LEU A 18 33.58 -35.70 24.72
C LEU A 18 34.08 -37.07 24.26
N PHE A 19 35.04 -37.08 23.37
CA PHE A 19 36.11 -38.10 23.40
C PHE A 19 37.40 -37.54 22.79
N THR A 20 38.44 -37.58 23.60
CA THR A 20 39.87 -37.53 23.30
C THR A 20 40.28 -38.83 22.63
N ASP A 21 41.13 -38.82 21.62
CA ASP A 21 42.43 -39.58 21.76
C ASP A 21 43.41 -39.27 20.61
N THR A 22 44.62 -39.41 20.98
CA THR A 22 45.94 -39.17 20.39
C THR A 22 46.28 -40.20 19.32
N GLY A 23 46.97 -39.80 18.22
CA GLY A 23 47.54 -40.76 17.25
C GLY A 23 48.48 -40.09 16.26
N MET A 24 49.73 -39.93 16.68
CA MET A 24 50.89 -39.52 15.89
C MET A 24 51.31 -40.61 14.91
N LEU A 25 51.31 -40.33 13.59
CA LEU A 25 52.12 -41.11 12.66
C LEU A 25 52.63 -40.25 11.52
N MET A 26 53.96 -40.09 11.49
CA MET A 26 54.77 -39.54 10.38
C MET A 26 54.62 -40.40 9.13
N PHE A 27 54.36 -39.79 7.97
CA PHE A 27 54.85 -40.27 6.68
C PHE A 27 55.21 -39.09 5.76
N LEU A 28 56.49 -39.00 5.47
CA LEU A 28 56.99 -38.29 4.29
C LEU A 28 56.39 -38.90 3.05
N HIS A 29 55.88 -38.12 2.05
CA HIS A 29 56.24 -38.33 0.64
C HIS A 29 55.68 -37.25 -0.29
N THR A 30 56.59 -36.79 -1.15
CA THR A 30 56.38 -36.23 -2.50
C THR A 30 55.49 -34.99 -2.69
N LEU A 31 56.24 -33.91 -2.87
CA LEU A 31 55.80 -32.64 -3.42
C LEU A 31 55.32 -32.81 -4.86
N THR A 32 54.05 -33.03 -5.07
CA THR A 32 53.42 -32.85 -6.38
C THR A 32 52.85 -31.45 -6.40
N LEU A 33 53.48 -30.55 -7.20
CA LEU A 33 53.00 -29.20 -7.45
C LEU A 33 51.71 -29.31 -8.28
N ALA A 34 50.59 -29.51 -7.64
CA ALA A 34 49.28 -29.27 -8.22
C ALA A 34 49.07 -27.76 -8.32
N VAL A 35 49.25 -27.19 -9.51
CA VAL A 35 48.77 -25.87 -9.82
C VAL A 35 47.24 -25.96 -9.77
N THR A 36 46.68 -25.82 -8.59
CA THR A 36 45.27 -25.48 -8.38
C THR A 36 45.13 -24.06 -8.92
N THR A 37 44.59 -23.96 -10.14
CA THR A 37 43.94 -22.74 -10.59
C THR A 37 42.86 -22.43 -9.55
N ALA A 38 43.19 -21.59 -8.59
CA ALA A 38 42.20 -21.03 -7.68
C ALA A 38 41.17 -20.33 -8.57
N LEU A 39 40.02 -20.97 -8.79
CA LEU A 39 38.87 -20.28 -9.31
C LEU A 39 38.67 -19.07 -8.39
N ALA A 40 38.92 -17.88 -8.93
CA ALA A 40 38.76 -16.65 -8.21
C ALA A 40 37.34 -16.64 -7.64
N ALA A 41 37.23 -16.56 -6.32
CA ALA A 41 35.94 -16.46 -5.64
C ALA A 41 35.16 -15.30 -6.31
N PRO A 42 33.86 -15.48 -6.56
CA PRO A 42 33.06 -14.43 -7.18
C PRO A 42 33.22 -13.14 -6.38
N THR A 43 33.51 -12.03 -7.09
CA THR A 43 33.69 -10.71 -6.47
C THR A 43 32.47 -10.37 -5.63
N ALA A 44 32.62 -10.33 -4.33
CA ALA A 44 31.53 -10.03 -3.41
C ALA A 44 30.95 -8.64 -3.71
N LEU A 45 29.66 -8.47 -3.49
CA LEU A 45 29.09 -7.14 -3.42
C LEU A 45 29.58 -6.48 -2.13
N GLU A 46 29.95 -5.21 -2.21
CA GLU A 46 30.56 -4.47 -1.08
C GLU A 46 29.55 -3.47 -0.51
N SER A 47 29.75 -3.12 0.74
CA SER A 47 29.02 -2.02 1.39
C SER A 47 29.27 -0.72 0.63
N GLY A 48 28.23 0.09 0.41
CA GLY A 48 28.27 1.27 -0.45
C GLY A 48 27.92 1.00 -1.93
N THR A 49 27.72 -0.27 -2.32
CA THR A 49 27.21 -0.58 -3.67
C THR A 49 25.78 -0.12 -3.82
N GLN A 50 25.53 0.78 -4.76
CA GLN A 50 24.19 1.19 -5.18
C GLN A 50 23.86 0.52 -6.52
N LEU A 51 22.68 -0.13 -6.57
CA LEU A 51 22.12 -0.78 -7.74
C LEU A 51 20.82 -0.10 -8.12
N THR A 52 20.68 0.30 -9.40
CA THR A 52 19.44 0.85 -9.93
C THR A 52 18.85 -0.11 -10.95
N PHE A 53 17.63 -0.56 -10.70
CA PHE A 53 16.86 -1.41 -11.60
C PHE A 53 15.71 -0.63 -12.21
N ARG A 54 15.46 -0.85 -13.50
CA ARG A 54 14.26 -0.35 -14.18
C ARG A 54 13.38 -1.51 -14.55
N GLY A 55 12.10 -1.35 -14.30
CA GLY A 55 11.16 -2.42 -14.50
C GLY A 55 9.79 -1.97 -14.97
N LYS A 56 8.99 -2.96 -15.32
CA LYS A 56 7.60 -2.79 -15.72
C LYS A 56 6.78 -3.98 -15.28
N ILE A 57 5.47 -3.75 -15.19
CA ILE A 57 4.45 -4.80 -15.08
C ILE A 57 3.47 -4.64 -16.24
N GLU A 58 3.22 -5.72 -16.95
CA GLU A 58 2.35 -5.76 -18.13
C GLU A 58 1.42 -6.95 -18.04
N ALA A 59 0.20 -6.83 -18.58
CA ALA A 59 -0.69 -7.97 -18.74
C ALA A 59 -0.09 -8.97 -19.74
N ASP A 60 -0.34 -10.26 -19.52
CA ASP A 60 0.08 -11.31 -20.45
C ASP A 60 -0.59 -11.12 -21.82
N LYS A 61 0.06 -11.65 -22.86
CA LYS A 61 -0.36 -11.46 -24.26
C LYS A 61 -1.80 -11.94 -24.46
N GLY A 62 -2.67 -11.00 -24.90
CA GLY A 62 -4.07 -11.28 -25.22
C GLY A 62 -5.08 -10.34 -24.57
N ASP A 63 -4.71 -9.51 -23.61
CA ASP A 63 -5.60 -8.48 -23.07
C ASP A 63 -5.54 -7.22 -23.96
N PRO A 64 -6.64 -6.81 -24.63
CA PRO A 64 -6.67 -5.62 -25.49
C PRO A 64 -6.48 -4.31 -24.71
N VAL A 65 -6.55 -4.32 -23.37
CA VAL A 65 -6.29 -3.18 -22.50
C VAL A 65 -4.99 -3.38 -21.75
N ILE A 66 -3.86 -3.28 -22.46
CA ILE A 66 -2.54 -3.35 -21.86
C ILE A 66 -2.35 -2.15 -20.93
N THR A 67 -2.52 -2.36 -19.64
CA THR A 67 -2.19 -1.35 -18.66
C THR A 67 -0.74 -1.57 -18.22
N ARG A 68 0.16 -0.79 -18.78
CA ARG A 68 1.57 -0.80 -18.38
C ARG A 68 1.77 0.07 -17.15
N LYS A 69 2.52 -0.45 -16.19
CA LYS A 69 3.08 0.32 -15.08
C LYS A 69 4.58 0.17 -15.10
N THR A 70 5.33 1.28 -15.02
CA THR A 70 6.79 1.28 -14.95
C THR A 70 7.25 1.67 -13.55
N PHE A 71 8.48 1.28 -13.20
CA PHE A 71 9.08 1.62 -11.92
C PHE A 71 10.61 1.67 -11.99
N GLU A 72 11.21 2.38 -11.06
CA GLU A 72 12.63 2.37 -10.80
C GLU A 72 12.86 1.98 -9.32
N LEU A 73 13.69 0.97 -9.11
CA LEU A 73 14.08 0.46 -7.80
C LEU A 73 15.56 0.74 -7.59
N ASN A 74 15.89 1.54 -6.59
CA ASN A 74 17.27 1.75 -6.14
C ASN A 74 17.52 0.95 -4.86
N CYS A 75 18.62 0.20 -4.83
CA CYS A 75 19.06 -0.60 -3.70
C CYS A 75 20.47 -0.13 -3.28
N LEU A 76 20.61 0.30 -2.03
CA LEU A 76 21.90 0.60 -1.42
C LEU A 76 22.27 -0.51 -0.44
N LEU A 77 23.38 -1.18 -0.70
CA LEU A 77 23.88 -2.24 0.16
C LEU A 77 24.69 -1.64 1.31
N VAL A 78 24.32 -2.01 2.53
CA VAL A 78 24.97 -1.63 3.76
C VAL A 78 25.17 -2.90 4.59
N ASP A 79 26.24 -2.98 5.39
CA ASP A 79 26.53 -4.16 6.24
C ASP A 79 26.51 -5.48 5.47
N VAL A 80 27.30 -5.55 4.40
CA VAL A 80 27.38 -6.73 3.55
C VAL A 80 28.28 -7.77 4.19
N THR A 81 27.79 -9.01 4.30
CA THR A 81 28.52 -10.21 4.70
C THR A 81 28.46 -11.26 3.59
N SER A 82 29.13 -12.40 3.75
CA SER A 82 29.02 -13.52 2.81
C SER A 82 27.62 -14.15 2.73
N GLU A 83 26.76 -13.91 3.71
CA GLU A 83 25.45 -14.56 3.84
C GLU A 83 24.26 -13.59 3.84
N SER A 84 24.51 -12.33 4.05
CA SER A 84 23.44 -11.33 4.19
C SER A 84 23.90 -9.92 3.83
N ALA A 85 22.93 -9.06 3.52
CA ALA A 85 23.16 -7.62 3.46
C ALA A 85 21.96 -6.88 4.05
N THR A 86 22.22 -5.75 4.68
CA THR A 86 21.20 -4.74 4.94
C THR A 86 21.05 -3.89 3.68
N VAL A 87 19.85 -3.84 3.14
CA VAL A 87 19.54 -3.09 1.93
C VAL A 87 18.59 -1.95 2.25
N TYR A 88 19.00 -0.73 1.98
CA TYR A 88 18.12 0.42 1.91
C TYR A 88 17.61 0.55 0.49
N TRP A 89 16.32 0.75 0.31
CA TRP A 89 15.73 0.82 -1.01
C TRP A 89 14.81 2.03 -1.17
N THR A 90 14.77 2.56 -2.39
CA THR A 90 13.72 3.47 -2.85
C THR A 90 13.05 2.89 -4.07
N LEU A 91 11.74 3.13 -4.19
CA LEU A 91 10.92 2.69 -5.32
C LEU A 91 10.13 3.88 -5.84
N SER A 92 10.33 4.25 -7.10
CA SER A 92 9.44 5.18 -7.80
C SER A 92 8.56 4.43 -8.78
N GLU A 93 7.30 4.82 -8.89
CA GLU A 93 6.33 4.17 -9.77
C GLU A 93 5.61 5.17 -10.66
N GLU A 94 5.41 4.78 -11.93
CA GLU A 94 4.64 5.55 -12.89
C GLU A 94 3.43 4.73 -13.37
N GLY A 95 2.29 5.37 -13.52
CA GLY A 95 1.04 4.74 -13.94
C GLY A 95 -0.07 4.87 -12.89
N ARG A 96 -1.10 4.00 -12.98
CA ARG A 96 -2.24 4.05 -12.07
C ARG A 96 -1.96 3.36 -10.74
N GLY A 97 -2.40 3.97 -9.65
CA GLY A 97 -2.38 3.36 -8.32
C GLY A 97 -1.04 3.50 -7.61
N ASN A 98 -0.48 4.70 -7.51
CA ASN A 98 0.77 4.91 -6.78
C ASN A 98 0.55 4.94 -5.27
N TRP A 99 1.52 4.43 -4.52
CA TRP A 99 1.59 4.61 -3.08
C TRP A 99 1.79 6.09 -2.69
N LEU A 100 1.60 6.39 -1.42
CA LEU A 100 2.16 7.62 -0.85
C LEU A 100 3.67 7.47 -0.71
N TRP A 101 4.39 8.58 -0.74
CA TRP A 101 5.85 8.61 -0.65
C TRP A 101 6.42 7.84 0.54
N THR A 102 5.68 7.72 1.66
CA THR A 102 6.09 6.94 2.84
C THR A 102 6.27 5.45 2.60
N ASP A 103 5.67 4.94 1.55
CA ASP A 103 5.77 3.53 1.13
C ASP A 103 6.74 3.34 -0.05
N HIS A 104 7.41 4.43 -0.50
CA HIS A 104 8.40 4.43 -1.58
C HIS A 104 9.85 4.24 -1.09
N PHE A 105 10.08 3.99 0.20
CA PHE A 105 11.39 3.68 0.75
C PHE A 105 11.31 2.71 1.90
N GLY A 106 12.41 2.01 2.14
CA GLY A 106 12.47 1.05 3.23
C GLY A 106 13.86 0.51 3.48
N ARG A 107 13.93 -0.35 4.49
CA ARG A 107 15.11 -1.12 4.86
C ARG A 107 14.72 -2.57 5.05
N VAL A 108 15.55 -3.47 4.55
CA VAL A 108 15.36 -4.91 4.73
C VAL A 108 16.71 -5.59 4.87
N GLN A 109 16.76 -6.62 5.71
CA GLN A 109 17.91 -7.51 5.78
C GLN A 109 17.62 -8.70 4.84
N VAL A 110 18.45 -8.86 3.81
CA VAL A 110 18.39 -9.98 2.89
C VAL A 110 19.36 -11.04 3.36
N ARG A 111 18.87 -12.27 3.54
CA ARG A 111 19.66 -13.45 3.92
C ARG A 111 19.31 -14.57 2.98
N GLY A 112 20.29 -15.10 2.24
CA GLY A 112 20.04 -16.16 1.28
C GLY A 112 18.92 -15.83 0.30
N SER A 113 18.39 -16.85 -0.40
CA SER A 113 17.26 -16.72 -1.30
C SER A 113 15.91 -17.06 -0.62
N SER A 114 15.88 -17.32 0.68
CA SER A 114 14.72 -17.86 1.39
C SER A 114 13.52 -16.92 1.42
N GLY A 115 12.64 -17.25 0.74
CA GLY A 115 11.36 -17.03 0.21
C GLY A 115 10.23 -16.39 0.96
N ALA A 116 10.27 -15.87 2.11
CA ALA A 116 9.18 -15.06 2.66
C ALA A 116 9.41 -13.59 2.29
N ALA A 117 8.53 -13.02 1.48
CA ALA A 117 8.55 -11.59 1.21
C ALA A 117 8.29 -10.83 2.52
N PRO A 118 9.30 -10.20 3.15
CA PRO A 118 9.08 -9.42 4.36
C PRO A 118 8.09 -8.30 4.04
N ALA A 119 7.26 -7.93 5.02
CA ALA A 119 6.35 -6.79 4.89
C ALA A 119 7.08 -5.46 4.54
N GLN A 120 8.39 -5.44 4.70
CA GLN A 120 9.29 -4.29 4.42
C GLN A 120 9.89 -4.29 3.01
N TRP A 121 9.61 -5.30 2.19
CA TRP A 121 10.11 -5.30 0.80
C TRP A 121 9.39 -4.26 -0.05
N PRO A 122 10.05 -3.74 -1.11
CA PRO A 122 9.40 -2.84 -2.05
C PRO A 122 8.17 -3.54 -2.67
N ALA A 123 7.13 -2.78 -2.93
CA ALA A 123 5.93 -3.29 -3.57
C ALA A 123 5.26 -2.19 -4.40
N LEU A 124 4.79 -2.54 -5.57
CA LEU A 124 4.00 -1.67 -6.43
C LEU A 124 2.53 -1.69 -5.99
N LEU A 125 1.86 -0.57 -6.14
CA LEU A 125 0.41 -0.51 -6.04
C LEU A 125 -0.19 -0.51 -7.45
N TYR A 126 -0.70 -1.64 -7.89
CA TYR A 126 -1.36 -1.75 -9.18
C TYR A 126 -2.86 -1.50 -9.05
N GLN A 127 -3.40 -0.59 -9.84
CA GLN A 127 -4.82 -0.29 -9.85
C GLN A 127 -5.45 -0.62 -11.21
N ARG A 128 -6.39 -1.58 -11.20
CA ARG A 128 -7.25 -1.89 -12.35
C ARG A 128 -8.69 -1.67 -11.94
N ASP A 129 -9.40 -0.85 -12.69
CA ASP A 129 -10.79 -0.43 -12.40
C ASP A 129 -10.96 0.12 -10.97
N ALA A 130 -11.77 -0.53 -10.15
CA ALA A 130 -11.95 -0.18 -8.75
C ALA A 130 -11.05 -1.00 -7.81
N GLY A 131 -10.38 -2.04 -8.32
CA GLY A 131 -9.52 -2.93 -7.55
C GLY A 131 -8.11 -2.39 -7.40
N LYS A 132 -7.52 -2.60 -6.21
CA LYS A 132 -6.11 -2.32 -5.91
C LYS A 132 -5.42 -3.62 -5.53
N SER A 133 -4.28 -3.88 -6.13
CA SER A 133 -3.46 -5.04 -5.85
C SER A 133 -2.06 -4.63 -5.46
N ILE A 134 -1.52 -5.29 -4.45
CA ILE A 134 -0.15 -5.10 -3.99
C ILE A 134 0.72 -6.12 -4.70
N VAL A 135 1.71 -5.66 -5.45
CA VAL A 135 2.66 -6.52 -6.17
C VAL A 135 4.03 -6.37 -5.53
N PRO A 136 4.48 -7.36 -4.73
CA PRO A 136 5.82 -7.31 -4.15
C PRO A 136 6.89 -7.35 -5.25
N VAL A 137 7.91 -6.51 -5.11
CA VAL A 137 9.11 -6.53 -5.94
C VAL A 137 10.21 -7.17 -5.10
N VAL A 138 10.59 -8.40 -5.46
CA VAL A 138 11.63 -9.13 -4.74
C VAL A 138 12.98 -8.47 -5.03
N LEU A 139 13.73 -8.15 -3.98
CA LEU A 139 15.06 -7.57 -4.13
C LEU A 139 15.97 -8.51 -4.90
N PRO A 140 16.63 -8.04 -5.97
CA PRO A 140 17.40 -8.90 -6.87
C PRO A 140 18.80 -9.20 -6.34
N LEU A 141 18.86 -9.86 -5.17
CA LEU A 141 20.09 -10.28 -4.53
C LEU A 141 20.01 -11.76 -4.21
N LEU A 142 20.98 -12.51 -4.69
CA LEU A 142 21.13 -13.91 -4.36
C LEU A 142 22.50 -14.13 -3.69
N PHE A 143 22.48 -14.54 -2.44
CA PHE A 143 23.68 -14.94 -1.73
C PHE A 143 23.87 -16.44 -1.88
N LEU A 144 24.55 -16.84 -2.95
CA LEU A 144 24.81 -18.26 -3.23
C LEU A 144 26.11 -18.70 -2.57
N LYS A 145 26.06 -19.78 -1.78
CA LYS A 145 27.22 -20.42 -1.18
C LYS A 145 27.95 -21.40 -2.16
N ARG A 146 27.50 -21.45 -3.42
CA ARG A 146 27.98 -22.43 -4.39
C ARG A 146 28.39 -21.78 -5.70
N THR A 147 29.33 -22.39 -6.36
CA THR A 147 29.63 -22.06 -7.77
C THR A 147 28.54 -22.67 -8.64
N LEU A 148 28.05 -21.91 -9.59
CA LEU A 148 27.07 -22.34 -10.58
C LEU A 148 27.74 -22.83 -11.83
N ASP A 149 27.21 -23.90 -12.42
CA ASP A 149 27.52 -24.44 -13.74
C ASP A 149 26.23 -24.71 -14.54
N SER A 150 26.36 -25.28 -15.73
CA SER A 150 25.23 -25.54 -16.63
C SER A 150 24.19 -26.51 -16.09
N ASP A 151 24.59 -27.39 -15.15
CA ASP A 151 23.75 -28.47 -14.62
C ASP A 151 23.32 -28.23 -13.17
N THR A 152 23.73 -27.13 -12.59
CA THR A 152 23.44 -26.79 -11.20
C THR A 152 21.93 -26.66 -10.97
N ASN A 153 21.46 -27.42 -9.98
CA ASN A 153 20.11 -27.30 -9.45
C ASN A 153 20.13 -27.32 -7.93
N TRP A 154 19.14 -26.71 -7.31
CA TRP A 154 19.00 -26.70 -5.84
C TRP A 154 17.57 -26.34 -5.42
N GLU A 155 17.22 -26.73 -4.21
CA GLU A 155 15.99 -26.35 -3.56
C GLU A 155 16.25 -25.28 -2.51
N GLU A 156 15.36 -24.30 -2.44
CA GLU A 156 15.37 -23.31 -1.39
C GLU A 156 13.94 -22.85 -1.05
N GLY A 157 13.55 -23.08 0.17
CA GLY A 157 12.18 -22.88 0.63
C GLY A 157 11.19 -23.78 -0.10
N LYS A 158 10.33 -23.20 -0.94
CA LYS A 158 9.32 -23.91 -1.76
C LYS A 158 9.63 -23.84 -3.26
N LEU A 159 10.82 -23.43 -3.61
CA LEU A 159 11.25 -23.23 -5.00
C LEU A 159 12.40 -24.18 -5.33
N ASN A 160 12.31 -24.76 -6.52
CA ASN A 160 13.37 -25.49 -7.17
C ASN A 160 14.04 -24.56 -8.17
N PHE A 161 15.33 -24.36 -8.03
CA PHE A 161 16.14 -23.52 -8.92
C PHE A 161 16.97 -24.42 -9.83
N LYS A 162 16.99 -24.08 -11.11
CA LYS A 162 17.78 -24.79 -12.13
C LYS A 162 18.46 -23.82 -13.05
N VAL A 163 19.77 -24.00 -13.28
CA VAL A 163 20.47 -23.33 -14.37
C VAL A 163 20.02 -23.97 -15.69
N THR A 164 19.52 -23.17 -16.61
CA THR A 164 18.99 -23.64 -17.90
C THR A 164 19.77 -23.15 -19.09
N GLY A 165 20.82 -22.35 -18.87
CA GLY A 165 21.66 -21.81 -19.91
C GLY A 165 22.40 -20.56 -19.48
N SER A 166 22.90 -19.81 -20.46
CA SER A 166 23.56 -18.53 -20.21
C SER A 166 23.23 -17.53 -21.31
N GLN A 167 23.23 -16.26 -20.95
CA GLN A 167 22.94 -15.14 -21.85
C GLN A 167 23.68 -13.88 -21.38
N ARG A 168 24.01 -12.99 -22.31
CA ARG A 168 24.49 -11.64 -21.97
C ARG A 168 23.32 -10.70 -21.80
N VAL A 169 23.17 -10.11 -20.61
CA VAL A 169 22.11 -9.18 -20.24
C VAL A 169 22.71 -8.01 -19.46
N ALA A 170 22.28 -6.78 -19.73
CA ALA A 170 22.81 -5.58 -19.07
C ALA A 170 24.35 -5.52 -19.03
N SER A 171 25.02 -5.92 -20.11
CA SER A 171 26.47 -6.04 -20.23
C SER A 171 27.13 -7.14 -19.39
N HIS A 172 26.38 -7.95 -18.65
CA HIS A 172 26.84 -9.06 -17.83
C HIS A 172 26.65 -10.42 -18.52
N ASN A 173 27.69 -11.26 -18.48
CA ASN A 173 27.55 -12.66 -18.86
C ASN A 173 26.86 -13.41 -17.73
N SER A 174 25.62 -13.79 -17.91
CA SER A 174 24.77 -14.29 -16.85
C SER A 174 24.34 -15.74 -17.08
N TRP A 175 24.23 -16.49 -15.99
CA TRP A 175 23.47 -17.72 -15.96
C TRP A 175 21.98 -17.41 -16.00
N ILE A 176 21.22 -18.23 -16.73
CA ILE A 176 19.75 -18.21 -16.72
C ILE A 176 19.32 -19.23 -15.68
N VAL A 177 18.74 -18.76 -14.59
CA VAL A 177 18.26 -19.58 -13.48
C VAL A 177 16.74 -19.53 -13.46
N ARG A 178 16.09 -20.66 -13.64
CA ARG A 178 14.63 -20.80 -13.48
C ARG A 178 14.29 -21.24 -12.08
N ALA A 179 13.32 -20.57 -11.49
CA ALA A 179 12.73 -20.94 -10.21
C ALA A 179 11.30 -21.43 -10.43
N GLU A 180 11.02 -22.64 -9.98
CA GLU A 180 9.75 -23.33 -10.16
C GLU A 180 9.23 -23.81 -8.81
N ASN A 181 7.93 -23.95 -8.69
CA ASN A 181 7.28 -24.61 -7.58
C ASN A 181 6.35 -25.73 -8.09
N ARG A 182 5.63 -26.38 -7.18
CA ARG A 182 4.66 -27.45 -7.55
C ARG A 182 3.57 -27.01 -8.53
N TYR A 183 3.41 -25.71 -8.76
CA TYR A 183 2.41 -25.14 -9.68
C TYR A 183 3.06 -24.68 -11.01
N GLY A 184 4.35 -24.96 -11.21
CA GLY A 184 5.09 -24.62 -12.41
C GLY A 184 6.05 -23.46 -12.25
N HIS A 185 6.42 -22.88 -13.40
CA HIS A 185 7.40 -21.79 -13.49
C HIS A 185 6.91 -20.54 -12.77
N LYS A 186 7.76 -20.01 -11.90
CA LYS A 186 7.47 -18.81 -11.10
C LYS A 186 8.31 -17.62 -11.54
N ARG A 187 9.61 -17.85 -11.77
CA ARG A 187 10.56 -16.77 -11.99
C ARG A 187 11.74 -17.22 -12.84
N THR A 188 12.24 -16.33 -13.69
CA THR A 188 13.56 -16.45 -14.33
C THR A 188 14.46 -15.34 -13.82
N VAL A 189 15.68 -15.69 -13.43
CA VAL A 189 16.70 -14.77 -12.92
C VAL A 189 17.94 -14.90 -13.80
N TRP A 190 18.51 -13.77 -14.23
CA TRP A 190 19.82 -13.72 -14.90
C TRP A 190 20.86 -13.30 -13.87
N LEU A 191 21.69 -14.25 -13.48
CA LEU A 191 22.71 -14.08 -12.45
C LEU A 191 24.09 -13.97 -13.10
N ASP A 192 24.82 -12.91 -12.82
CA ASP A 192 26.17 -12.71 -13.34
C ASP A 192 27.10 -13.87 -12.96
N LYS A 193 27.90 -14.35 -13.94
CA LYS A 193 28.79 -15.49 -13.72
C LYS A 193 29.95 -15.19 -12.77
N LYS A 194 30.30 -13.91 -12.62
CA LYS A 194 31.47 -13.47 -11.87
C LYS A 194 31.15 -12.91 -10.48
N SER A 195 29.89 -12.63 -10.21
CA SER A 195 29.45 -12.00 -8.96
C SER A 195 28.03 -12.45 -8.59
N PRO A 196 27.60 -12.30 -7.33
CA PRO A 196 26.21 -12.60 -6.92
C PRO A 196 25.21 -11.55 -7.40
N LEU A 197 25.51 -10.85 -8.49
CA LEU A 197 24.70 -9.77 -9.03
C LEU A 197 23.60 -10.33 -9.93
N VAL A 198 22.36 -10.02 -9.62
CA VAL A 198 21.23 -10.30 -10.51
C VAL A 198 21.12 -9.18 -11.54
N ALA A 199 21.31 -9.50 -12.82
CA ALA A 199 21.22 -8.55 -13.93
C ALA A 199 19.77 -8.32 -14.40
N ARG A 200 18.91 -9.34 -14.30
CA ARG A 200 17.50 -9.27 -14.74
C ARG A 200 16.64 -10.27 -13.98
N VAL A 201 15.40 -9.91 -13.78
CA VAL A 201 14.34 -10.80 -13.25
C VAL A 201 13.11 -10.69 -14.13
N VAL A 202 12.48 -11.82 -14.39
CA VAL A 202 11.14 -11.93 -14.98
C VAL A 202 10.31 -12.86 -14.10
N GLU A 203 9.17 -12.40 -13.65
CA GLU A 203 8.30 -13.13 -12.73
C GLU A 203 6.85 -13.09 -13.18
N THR A 204 6.16 -14.23 -13.12
CA THR A 204 4.71 -14.29 -13.26
C THR A 204 4.04 -13.89 -11.95
N VAL A 205 3.19 -12.87 -12.00
CA VAL A 205 2.40 -12.38 -10.87
C VAL A 205 0.92 -12.40 -11.20
N PHE A 206 0.09 -12.62 -10.18
CA PHE A 206 -1.36 -12.66 -10.34
C PHE A 206 -1.98 -11.44 -9.67
N ILE A 207 -2.86 -10.74 -10.40
CA ILE A 207 -3.47 -9.49 -9.97
C ILE A 207 -4.99 -9.62 -10.06
N GLY A 208 -5.70 -8.91 -9.20
CA GLY A 208 -7.16 -8.88 -9.20
C GLY A 208 -7.78 -10.24 -8.88
N GLN A 209 -8.58 -10.78 -9.79
CA GLN A 209 -9.26 -12.07 -9.63
C GLN A 209 -8.46 -13.26 -10.18
N GLY A 210 -7.14 -13.10 -10.29
CA GLY A 210 -6.24 -14.15 -10.78
C GLY A 210 -5.75 -13.91 -12.21
N GLU A 211 -5.88 -12.69 -12.72
CA GLU A 211 -5.31 -12.34 -14.02
C GLU A 211 -3.79 -12.39 -13.97
N GLN A 212 -3.20 -12.98 -14.99
CA GLN A 212 -1.77 -13.18 -15.09
C GLN A 212 -1.09 -11.95 -15.70
N PHE A 213 -0.01 -11.53 -15.04
CA PHE A 213 0.86 -10.43 -15.48
C PHE A 213 2.31 -10.88 -15.45
N GLU A 214 3.13 -10.21 -16.24
CA GLU A 214 4.57 -10.33 -16.20
C GLU A 214 5.17 -9.10 -15.50
N LEU A 215 5.90 -9.34 -14.40
CA LEU A 215 6.75 -8.37 -13.72
C LEU A 215 8.18 -8.60 -14.20
N GLN A 216 8.78 -7.61 -14.83
CA GLN A 216 10.19 -7.68 -15.26
C GLN A 216 10.95 -6.44 -14.83
N TYR A 217 12.21 -6.62 -14.48
CA TYR A 217 13.15 -5.54 -14.18
C TYR A 217 14.58 -5.96 -14.47
N GLU A 218 15.40 -4.98 -14.85
CA GLU A 218 16.77 -5.16 -15.31
C GLU A 218 17.68 -4.12 -14.67
N LEU A 219 18.92 -4.52 -14.37
CA LEU A 219 19.96 -3.63 -13.85
C LEU A 219 20.28 -2.54 -14.88
N ALA A 220 19.98 -1.31 -14.53
CA ALA A 220 20.29 -0.14 -15.34
C ALA A 220 21.64 0.49 -14.97
N GLN A 221 21.99 0.44 -13.66
CA GLN A 221 23.23 1.05 -13.18
C GLN A 221 23.75 0.34 -11.93
N LYS A 222 25.08 0.21 -11.84
CA LYS A 222 25.83 -0.14 -10.62
C LYS A 222 26.81 0.99 -10.34
N LYS A 223 26.78 1.56 -9.11
CA LYS A 223 27.69 2.61 -8.64
C LYS A 223 28.23 2.25 -7.28
N MET A 224 29.50 2.52 -7.03
CA MET A 224 30.06 2.53 -5.68
C MET A 224 29.97 3.96 -5.15
N LEU A 225 29.34 4.12 -3.99
CA LEU A 225 29.30 5.41 -3.32
C LEU A 225 30.61 5.65 -2.55
N SER A 226 31.06 6.88 -2.52
CA SER A 226 32.13 7.30 -1.60
C SER A 226 31.65 7.20 -0.15
N ALA A 227 32.58 7.15 0.81
CA ALA A 227 32.24 7.10 2.24
C ALA A 227 31.33 8.28 2.66
N THR A 228 31.57 9.46 2.09
CA THR A 228 30.75 10.66 2.36
C THR A 228 29.33 10.51 1.78
N GLU A 229 29.21 10.06 0.53
CA GLU A 229 27.90 9.83 -0.10
C GLU A 229 27.12 8.72 0.62
N LEU A 230 27.80 7.64 1.05
CA LEU A 230 27.18 6.56 1.80
C LEU A 230 26.63 7.07 3.14
N SER A 231 27.46 7.82 3.89
CA SER A 231 27.07 8.41 5.18
C SER A 231 25.91 9.38 5.03
N ALA A 232 25.95 10.26 4.03
CA ALA A 232 24.86 11.19 3.75
C ALA A 232 23.56 10.45 3.38
N THR A 233 23.66 9.42 2.52
CA THR A 233 22.48 8.65 2.08
C THR A 233 21.86 7.86 3.23
N THR A 234 22.65 7.16 4.04
CA THR A 234 22.15 6.41 5.21
C THR A 234 21.54 7.35 6.26
N GLY A 235 22.19 8.49 6.55
CA GLY A 235 21.65 9.52 7.43
C GLY A 235 20.30 10.09 6.94
N GLY A 236 20.19 10.30 5.63
CA GLY A 236 18.94 10.72 5.00
C GLY A 236 17.82 9.68 5.16
N PHE A 237 18.11 8.39 4.98
CA PHE A 237 17.14 7.32 5.24
C PHE A 237 16.68 7.29 6.69
N GLU A 238 17.59 7.36 7.66
CA GLU A 238 17.24 7.36 9.09
C GLU A 238 16.31 8.57 9.43
N THR A 239 16.58 9.73 8.84
CA THR A 239 15.73 10.90 9.01
C THR A 239 14.33 10.68 8.43
N LEU A 240 14.21 10.07 7.25
CA LEU A 240 12.93 9.70 6.66
C LEU A 240 12.19 8.63 7.48
N PHE A 241 12.90 7.67 8.07
CA PHE A 241 12.29 6.69 8.98
C PHE A 241 11.73 7.34 10.25
N GLN A 242 12.46 8.28 10.85
CA GLN A 242 11.99 9.05 12.00
C GLN A 242 10.72 9.86 11.66
N LEU A 243 10.71 10.55 10.50
CA LEU A 243 9.53 11.26 10.05
C LEU A 243 8.33 10.31 9.83
N ARG A 244 8.54 9.16 9.17
CA ARG A 244 7.48 8.15 8.98
C ARG A 244 6.93 7.64 10.31
N GLN A 245 7.77 7.46 11.32
CA GLN A 245 7.38 7.08 12.67
C GLN A 245 6.50 8.14 13.35
N GLN A 246 6.89 9.43 13.26
CA GLN A 246 6.10 10.55 13.77
C GLN A 246 4.72 10.66 13.12
N LEU A 247 4.62 10.31 11.84
CA LEU A 247 3.35 10.30 11.11
C LEU A 247 2.41 9.16 11.55
N ARG A 248 2.90 8.19 12.32
CA ARG A 248 2.11 7.04 12.85
C ARG A 248 1.24 6.38 11.77
N ARG A 249 1.73 6.35 10.55
CA ARG A 249 1.03 5.73 9.44
C ARG A 249 1.39 4.25 9.35
N GLN A 250 0.38 3.41 9.20
CA GLN A 250 0.61 1.98 8.93
C GLN A 250 1.25 1.81 7.55
N PRO A 251 2.24 0.93 7.41
CA PRO A 251 2.81 0.60 6.11
C PRO A 251 1.71 0.09 5.15
N ARG A 252 1.79 0.51 3.90
CA ARG A 252 0.84 0.10 2.85
C ARG A 252 -0.62 0.38 3.19
N ASP A 253 -0.86 1.44 3.94
CA ASP A 253 -2.22 1.90 4.20
C ASP A 253 -2.87 2.37 2.89
N PRO A 254 -3.98 1.75 2.45
CA PRO A 254 -4.64 2.11 1.19
C PRO A 254 -5.25 3.52 1.21
N ARG A 255 -5.34 4.14 2.40
CA ARG A 255 -5.80 5.53 2.54
C ARG A 255 -4.71 6.49 2.08
N MET A 256 -4.95 7.19 0.99
CA MET A 256 -4.00 8.14 0.39
C MET A 256 -4.26 9.59 0.89
N VAL A 257 -4.60 9.75 2.18
CA VAL A 257 -4.95 11.06 2.76
C VAL A 257 -4.25 11.24 4.09
N TRP A 258 -3.62 12.40 4.27
CA TRP A 258 -3.06 12.83 5.54
C TRP A 258 -4.12 13.44 6.44
N SER A 259 -4.07 13.17 7.74
CA SER A 259 -4.85 13.90 8.74
C SER A 259 -4.32 15.34 8.89
N ALA A 260 -5.12 16.20 9.52
CA ALA A 260 -4.69 17.58 9.81
C ALA A 260 -3.43 17.60 10.71
N GLU A 261 -3.33 16.68 11.67
CA GLU A 261 -2.16 16.50 12.55
C GLU A 261 -0.93 16.12 11.73
N GLN A 262 -1.05 15.10 10.86
CA GLN A 262 0.02 14.65 9.99
C GLN A 262 0.49 15.75 9.02
N LEU A 263 -0.44 16.52 8.46
CA LEU A 263 -0.10 17.68 7.62
C LEU A 263 0.63 18.77 8.43
N GLY A 264 0.29 18.95 9.71
CA GLY A 264 1.01 19.83 10.63
C GLY A 264 2.45 19.40 10.83
N ILE A 265 2.69 18.10 11.07
CA ILE A 265 4.03 17.51 11.20
C ILE A 265 4.83 17.70 9.91
N LEU A 266 4.25 17.32 8.75
CA LEU A 266 4.91 17.44 7.46
C LEU A 266 5.32 18.88 7.15
N ARG A 267 4.44 19.84 7.39
CA ARG A 267 4.74 21.27 7.18
C ARG A 267 5.92 21.76 8.00
N LYS A 268 6.06 21.26 9.24
CA LYS A 268 7.17 21.64 10.15
C LYS A 268 8.46 20.95 9.78
N GLN A 269 8.40 19.66 9.42
CA GLN A 269 9.59 18.81 9.26
C GLN A 269 10.19 18.84 7.85
N LEU A 270 9.37 18.87 6.77
CA LEU A 270 9.91 18.78 5.42
C LEU A 270 10.95 19.86 5.08
N PRO A 271 10.78 21.13 5.48
CA PRO A 271 11.81 22.14 5.21
C PRO A 271 13.16 21.85 5.88
N THR A 272 13.16 21.18 7.05
CA THR A 272 14.40 20.83 7.77
C THR A 272 15.13 19.64 7.13
N LEU A 273 14.40 18.86 6.30
CA LEU A 273 14.95 17.69 5.62
C LEU A 273 15.54 18.03 4.25
N ALA A 274 15.26 19.19 3.70
CA ALA A 274 15.71 19.58 2.36
C ALA A 274 17.25 19.51 2.23
N LYS A 275 18.00 20.03 3.22
CA LYS A 275 19.46 20.03 3.22
C LYS A 275 20.06 18.64 3.35
N PRO A 276 19.75 17.81 4.37
CA PRO A 276 20.27 16.45 4.47
C PRO A 276 19.98 15.58 3.24
N ILE A 277 18.86 15.82 2.56
CA ILE A 277 18.45 15.03 1.39
C ILE A 277 19.09 15.56 0.10
N SER A 278 19.43 16.84 0.01
CA SER A 278 20.18 17.37 -1.14
C SER A 278 21.53 16.67 -1.30
N ASP A 279 22.13 16.25 -0.19
CA ASP A 279 23.42 15.57 -0.17
C ASP A 279 23.30 14.04 -0.46
N ALA A 280 22.06 13.55 -0.61
CA ALA A 280 21.71 12.15 -0.87
C ALA A 280 20.85 12.00 -2.14
N PRO A 281 21.44 12.05 -3.35
CA PRO A 281 20.69 12.05 -4.62
C PRO A 281 19.68 10.90 -4.77
N ALA A 282 19.98 9.72 -4.20
CA ALA A 282 19.09 8.57 -4.20
C ALA A 282 17.73 8.84 -3.51
N LEU A 283 17.65 9.81 -2.62
CA LEU A 283 16.43 10.19 -1.87
C LEU A 283 15.68 11.38 -2.50
N ALA A 284 16.27 12.05 -3.48
CA ALA A 284 15.71 13.27 -4.08
C ALA A 284 14.30 13.05 -4.63
N THR A 285 14.04 11.90 -5.25
CA THR A 285 12.72 11.57 -5.80
C THR A 285 11.67 11.43 -4.70
N VAL A 286 11.98 10.69 -3.63
CA VAL A 286 11.08 10.49 -2.47
C VAL A 286 10.75 11.82 -1.82
N PHE A 287 11.74 12.70 -1.69
CA PHE A 287 11.56 14.04 -1.11
C PHE A 287 10.66 14.94 -1.96
N LYS A 288 10.90 15.01 -3.28
CA LYS A 288 10.06 15.75 -4.22
C LYS A 288 8.60 15.26 -4.19
N GLU A 289 8.41 13.96 -4.08
CA GLU A 289 7.07 13.37 -3.93
C GLU A 289 6.42 13.78 -2.61
N ALA A 290 7.17 13.78 -1.49
CA ALA A 290 6.68 14.23 -0.19
C ALA A 290 6.26 15.71 -0.21
N GLU A 291 7.05 16.58 -0.82
CA GLU A 291 6.72 18.01 -0.97
C GLU A 291 5.47 18.22 -1.83
N ARG A 292 5.45 17.56 -3.02
CA ARG A 292 4.31 17.64 -3.95
C ARG A 292 3.01 17.16 -3.30
N ASP A 293 3.05 16.00 -2.65
CA ASP A 293 1.92 15.39 -1.99
C ASP A 293 1.40 16.26 -0.83
N THR A 294 2.31 16.76 0.00
CA THR A 294 1.97 17.65 1.11
C THR A 294 1.32 18.95 0.61
N LYS A 295 1.82 19.55 -0.47
CA LYS A 295 1.23 20.75 -1.09
C LYS A 295 -0.19 20.51 -1.59
N ILE A 296 -0.40 19.39 -2.32
CA ILE A 296 -1.72 19.01 -2.85
C ILE A 296 -2.71 18.76 -1.71
N GLN A 297 -2.30 18.01 -0.69
CA GLN A 297 -3.20 17.62 0.38
C GLN A 297 -3.50 18.78 1.34
N LYS A 298 -2.54 19.69 1.54
CA LYS A 298 -2.79 20.95 2.25
C LYS A 298 -3.84 21.80 1.54
N GLY A 299 -3.76 21.94 0.22
CA GLY A 299 -4.78 22.64 -0.57
C GLY A 299 -6.17 22.02 -0.40
N ARG A 300 -6.24 20.68 -0.47
CA ARG A 300 -7.48 19.93 -0.24
C ARG A 300 -8.02 20.12 1.18
N ALA A 301 -7.19 20.00 2.19
CA ALA A 301 -7.58 20.20 3.59
C ALA A 301 -8.09 21.62 3.84
N GLY A 302 -7.43 22.63 3.26
CA GLY A 302 -7.88 24.03 3.32
C GLY A 302 -9.26 24.24 2.68
N ALA A 303 -9.50 23.65 1.50
CA ALA A 303 -10.79 23.73 0.83
C ALA A 303 -11.91 23.03 1.64
N ILE A 304 -11.62 21.86 2.21
CA ILE A 304 -12.59 21.16 3.11
C ILE A 304 -12.85 22.01 4.36
N GLY A 305 -11.81 22.59 4.97
CA GLY A 305 -11.97 23.47 6.13
C GLY A 305 -12.85 24.69 5.83
N ALA A 306 -12.71 25.30 4.64
CA ALA A 306 -13.57 26.40 4.19
C ALA A 306 -15.04 25.95 4.03
N LEU A 307 -15.30 24.77 3.45
CA LEU A 307 -16.65 24.20 3.36
C LEU A 307 -17.24 23.90 4.73
N GLN A 308 -16.46 23.37 5.64
CA GLN A 308 -16.84 23.12 7.02
C GLN A 308 -17.20 24.42 7.74
N ALA A 309 -16.34 25.45 7.68
CA ALA A 309 -16.58 26.75 8.30
C ALA A 309 -17.82 27.46 7.72
N LYS A 310 -18.09 27.30 6.43
CA LYS A 310 -19.30 27.83 5.78
C LYS A 310 -20.58 27.18 6.32
N THR A 311 -20.52 25.90 6.73
CA THR A 311 -21.69 25.04 7.00
C THR A 311 -21.94 24.88 8.50
N MET A 312 -20.89 24.76 9.33
CA MET A 312 -20.97 24.52 10.77
C MET A 312 -21.74 25.63 11.52
N GLY A 313 -22.54 25.23 12.50
CA GLY A 313 -23.31 26.11 13.37
C GLY A 313 -24.53 26.79 12.71
N LYS A 314 -24.77 26.55 11.43
CA LYS A 314 -25.88 27.12 10.68
C LYS A 314 -26.97 26.07 10.45
N PRO A 315 -28.25 26.50 10.33
CA PRO A 315 -29.31 25.64 9.86
C PRO A 315 -28.98 25.12 8.46
N LEU A 316 -29.24 23.84 8.22
CA LEU A 316 -29.09 23.28 6.88
C LEU A 316 -30.26 23.75 6.01
N GLU A 317 -29.95 24.42 4.89
CA GLU A 317 -30.95 24.82 3.92
C GLU A 317 -31.69 23.61 3.35
N SER A 318 -32.98 23.80 3.03
CA SER A 318 -33.78 22.77 2.39
C SER A 318 -33.36 22.56 0.94
N PHE A 319 -33.36 21.30 0.51
CA PHE A 319 -33.03 20.92 -0.86
C PHE A 319 -33.89 19.72 -1.31
N PRO A 320 -34.24 19.64 -2.59
CA PRO A 320 -35.14 18.60 -3.07
C PRO A 320 -34.47 17.22 -3.05
N LEU A 321 -35.14 16.26 -2.43
CA LEU A 321 -34.78 14.85 -2.42
C LEU A 321 -36.01 14.02 -2.79
N VAL A 322 -35.77 12.84 -3.36
CA VAL A 322 -36.82 11.87 -3.61
C VAL A 322 -36.54 10.54 -2.92
N ASP A 323 -37.60 9.83 -2.56
CA ASP A 323 -37.50 8.47 -2.02
C ASP A 323 -37.24 7.43 -3.14
N SER A 324 -37.10 6.16 -2.77
CA SER A 324 -36.91 5.05 -3.74
C SER A 324 -38.07 4.79 -4.70
N ARG A 325 -39.19 5.46 -4.52
CA ARG A 325 -40.34 5.44 -5.40
C ARG A 325 -40.45 6.70 -6.27
N GLY A 326 -39.48 7.63 -6.11
CA GLY A 326 -39.46 8.91 -6.84
C GLY A 326 -40.37 10.00 -6.26
N ARG A 327 -40.94 9.81 -5.06
CA ARG A 327 -41.79 10.80 -4.39
C ARG A 327 -40.91 11.79 -3.63
N ALA A 328 -41.33 13.07 -3.64
CA ALA A 328 -40.65 14.11 -2.87
C ALA A 328 -40.58 13.74 -1.38
N PHE A 329 -39.40 13.94 -0.78
CA PHE A 329 -39.19 13.69 0.63
C PHE A 329 -39.39 14.99 1.43
N ASP A 330 -40.21 14.93 2.47
CA ASP A 330 -40.45 16.05 3.37
C ASP A 330 -39.33 16.09 4.44
N GLN A 331 -38.50 17.13 4.39
CA GLN A 331 -37.40 17.35 5.32
C GLN A 331 -37.85 17.81 6.72
N GLN A 332 -39.14 18.09 6.92
CA GLN A 332 -39.70 18.29 8.27
C GLN A 332 -39.49 17.04 9.14
N ALA A 333 -39.34 15.86 8.53
CA ALA A 333 -38.98 14.60 9.22
C ALA A 333 -37.65 14.68 9.97
N TRP A 334 -36.78 15.67 9.69
CA TRP A 334 -35.52 15.89 10.41
C TRP A 334 -35.69 16.77 11.67
N LYS A 335 -36.78 17.54 11.77
CA LYS A 335 -37.01 18.40 12.92
C LYS A 335 -37.20 17.59 14.21
N ASN A 336 -36.74 18.17 15.30
CA ASN A 336 -36.81 17.59 16.65
C ASN A 336 -36.03 16.24 16.77
N ARG A 337 -35.10 15.99 15.87
CA ARG A 337 -34.25 14.79 15.87
C ARG A 337 -32.80 15.14 15.62
N VAL A 338 -31.89 14.44 16.30
CA VAL A 338 -30.50 14.44 15.88
C VAL A 338 -30.41 13.64 14.58
N THR A 339 -30.01 14.30 13.49
CA THR A 339 -30.05 13.68 12.16
C THR A 339 -28.66 13.52 11.57
N VAL A 340 -28.31 12.31 11.15
CA VAL A 340 -27.10 11.98 10.42
C VAL A 340 -27.42 11.87 8.94
N LEU A 341 -26.83 12.74 8.13
CA LEU A 341 -26.93 12.73 6.68
C LEU A 341 -25.63 12.19 6.10
N HIS A 342 -25.70 11.12 5.31
CA HIS A 342 -24.57 10.45 4.71
C HIS A 342 -24.63 10.54 3.20
N PHE A 343 -23.84 11.42 2.63
CA PHE A 343 -23.75 11.65 1.18
C PHE A 343 -22.77 10.67 0.56
N TRP A 344 -23.27 9.73 -0.23
CA TRP A 344 -22.50 8.65 -0.84
C TRP A 344 -23.06 8.25 -2.20
N ARG A 345 -22.26 7.54 -3.02
CA ARG A 345 -22.73 6.93 -4.26
C ARG A 345 -23.35 5.57 -3.97
N TYR A 346 -24.58 5.54 -3.50
CA TYR A 346 -25.29 4.30 -3.28
C TYR A 346 -25.52 3.58 -4.63
N ARG A 347 -24.80 2.49 -4.86
CA ARG A 347 -24.86 1.68 -6.08
C ARG A 347 -24.46 0.23 -5.80
N ASP A 348 -24.98 -0.71 -6.62
CA ASP A 348 -24.75 -2.14 -6.48
C ASP A 348 -23.41 -2.64 -7.07
N LYS A 349 -22.59 -1.76 -7.71
CA LYS A 349 -21.33 -2.12 -8.36
C LYS A 349 -20.26 -1.03 -8.24
N PRO A 350 -19.02 -1.47 -8.35
CA PRO A 350 -18.38 -2.38 -7.40
C PRO A 350 -18.34 -1.68 -6.05
N LEU A 351 -18.49 -2.44 -4.98
CA LEU A 351 -18.39 -1.89 -3.64
C LEU A 351 -16.90 -1.74 -3.31
N GLU A 352 -16.44 -0.50 -3.23
CA GLU A 352 -15.10 -0.21 -2.70
C GLU A 352 -15.16 -0.29 -1.17
N GLU A 353 -14.36 -1.16 -0.58
CA GLU A 353 -14.24 -1.18 0.88
C GLU A 353 -13.70 0.16 1.39
N PRO A 354 -14.19 0.61 2.52
CA PRO A 354 -15.16 0.04 3.47
C PRO A 354 -16.64 0.33 3.12
N TYR A 355 -17.05 0.21 1.88
CA TYR A 355 -18.45 0.33 1.42
C TYR A 355 -19.14 1.63 1.86
N GLY A 356 -18.42 2.75 1.91
CA GLY A 356 -18.94 4.02 2.43
C GLY A 356 -19.29 3.98 3.91
N GLN A 357 -18.92 2.91 4.62
CA GLN A 357 -19.25 2.68 6.04
C GLN A 357 -20.76 2.57 6.32
N ILE A 358 -21.54 2.18 5.31
CA ILE A 358 -23.01 2.11 5.40
C ILE A 358 -23.50 1.09 6.43
N ALA A 359 -22.78 -0.02 6.63
CA ALA A 359 -23.10 -1.01 7.64
C ALA A 359 -22.96 -0.45 9.08
N TYR A 360 -21.96 0.42 9.30
CA TYR A 360 -21.83 1.09 10.60
C TYR A 360 -22.95 2.10 10.84
N LEU A 361 -23.36 2.83 9.82
CA LEU A 361 -24.50 3.75 9.92
C LEU A 361 -25.80 3.02 10.20
N ASP A 362 -25.97 1.82 9.65
CA ASP A 362 -27.10 0.96 9.95
C ASP A 362 -27.09 0.50 11.42
N PHE A 363 -25.92 0.08 11.91
CA PHE A 363 -25.72 -0.20 13.33
C PHE A 363 -26.05 1.01 14.22
N LEU A 364 -25.55 2.19 13.88
CA LEU A 364 -25.82 3.44 14.59
C LEU A 364 -27.33 3.76 14.63
N TYR A 365 -28.00 3.62 13.49
CA TYR A 365 -29.44 3.81 13.38
C TYR A 365 -30.21 2.83 14.28
N ARG A 366 -29.96 1.52 14.15
CA ARG A 366 -30.64 0.49 14.95
C ARG A 366 -30.47 0.70 16.45
N LYS A 367 -29.26 1.09 16.86
CA LYS A 367 -28.89 1.34 18.27
C LYS A 367 -29.63 2.52 18.87
N HIS A 368 -29.94 3.55 18.09
CA HIS A 368 -30.44 4.83 18.61
C HIS A 368 -31.78 5.28 18.05
N LYS A 369 -32.41 4.57 17.09
CA LYS A 369 -33.68 4.98 16.48
C LYS A 369 -34.79 5.28 17.48
N GLY A 370 -34.87 4.54 18.60
CA GLY A 370 -35.84 4.77 19.67
C GLY A 370 -35.54 5.98 20.57
N LYS A 371 -34.37 6.66 20.37
CA LYS A 371 -33.92 7.79 21.19
C LYS A 371 -33.96 9.12 20.44
N GLY A 372 -34.68 9.20 19.32
CA GLY A 372 -34.83 10.44 18.55
C GLY A 372 -33.68 10.72 17.57
N ILE A 373 -32.98 9.68 17.09
CA ILE A 373 -32.05 9.80 15.98
C ILE A 373 -32.72 9.50 14.63
N GLY A 374 -32.37 10.29 13.61
CA GLY A 374 -32.58 9.99 12.20
C GLY A 374 -31.25 9.69 11.50
N VAL A 375 -31.16 8.68 10.68
CA VAL A 375 -30.04 8.44 9.78
C VAL A 375 -30.60 8.33 8.37
N TYR A 376 -30.03 9.08 7.43
CA TYR A 376 -30.46 9.12 6.04
C TYR A 376 -29.25 8.98 5.12
N GLY A 377 -29.28 8.01 4.23
CA GLY A 377 -28.36 7.95 3.12
C GLY A 377 -28.82 8.90 2.01
N ILE A 378 -27.94 9.77 1.55
CA ILE A 378 -28.21 10.67 0.40
C ILE A 378 -27.39 10.17 -0.78
N ASN A 379 -28.06 9.56 -1.74
CA ASN A 379 -27.42 9.08 -2.94
C ASN A 379 -27.09 10.24 -3.89
N VAL A 380 -25.82 10.57 -4.01
CA VAL A 380 -25.32 11.66 -4.88
C VAL A 380 -24.65 11.14 -6.16
N ASN A 381 -25.18 10.06 -6.71
CA ASN A 381 -24.75 9.52 -7.99
C ASN A 381 -25.14 10.50 -9.11
N GLN A 382 -24.18 10.94 -9.92
CA GLN A 382 -24.41 11.89 -11.03
C GLN A 382 -25.48 11.44 -12.02
N ARG A 383 -25.68 10.12 -12.22
CA ARG A 383 -26.72 9.56 -13.06
C ARG A 383 -28.16 9.93 -12.63
N LEU A 384 -28.35 10.34 -11.38
CA LEU A 384 -29.63 10.80 -10.87
C LEU A 384 -30.08 12.14 -11.47
N GLN A 385 -29.15 12.96 -11.93
CA GLN A 385 -29.40 14.29 -12.49
C GLN A 385 -29.86 14.23 -13.95
N THR A 386 -29.72 13.07 -14.61
CA THR A 386 -30.15 12.87 -16.01
C THR A 386 -31.39 11.98 -16.05
N THR A 387 -32.43 12.43 -16.68
CA THR A 387 -33.74 11.76 -16.72
C THR A 387 -33.64 10.32 -17.20
N SER A 388 -32.92 10.04 -18.29
CA SER A 388 -32.78 8.70 -18.89
C SER A 388 -32.02 7.71 -17.99
N SER A 389 -31.08 8.18 -17.14
CA SER A 389 -30.28 7.33 -16.26
C SER A 389 -30.72 7.34 -14.78
N ARG A 390 -31.71 8.17 -14.43
CA ARG A 390 -32.22 8.32 -13.07
C ARG A 390 -32.81 7.02 -12.51
N ARG A 391 -33.76 6.43 -13.27
CA ARG A 391 -34.41 5.18 -12.82
C ARG A 391 -33.45 4.01 -12.63
N PRO A 392 -32.51 3.72 -13.54
CA PRO A 392 -31.44 2.74 -13.28
C PRO A 392 -30.61 3.02 -12.05
N ALA A 393 -30.26 4.30 -11.77
CA ALA A 393 -29.48 4.68 -10.60
C ALA A 393 -30.23 4.46 -9.27
N ILE A 394 -31.54 4.74 -9.25
CA ILE A 394 -32.42 4.45 -8.09
C ILE A 394 -32.51 2.93 -7.86
N LEU A 395 -32.72 2.15 -8.93
CA LEU A 395 -32.78 0.69 -8.83
C LEU A 395 -31.47 0.08 -8.33
N SER A 396 -30.34 0.59 -8.79
CA SER A 396 -29.02 0.19 -8.32
C SER A 396 -28.85 0.46 -6.81
N ALA A 397 -29.25 1.64 -6.33
CA ALA A 397 -29.23 1.94 -4.90
C ALA A 397 -30.18 1.03 -4.10
N LYS A 398 -31.37 0.73 -4.64
CA LYS A 398 -32.31 -0.20 -4.00
C LYS A 398 -31.75 -1.61 -3.87
N LYS A 399 -31.06 -2.13 -4.92
CA LYS A 399 -30.37 -3.42 -4.86
C LYS A 399 -29.31 -3.45 -3.78
N LEU A 400 -28.47 -2.40 -3.67
CA LEU A 400 -27.49 -2.27 -2.61
C LEU A 400 -28.15 -2.27 -1.22
N THR A 401 -29.22 -1.46 -1.05
CA THR A 401 -29.94 -1.36 0.23
C THR A 401 -30.50 -2.72 0.66
N SER A 402 -31.07 -3.47 -0.27
CA SER A 402 -31.60 -4.82 -0.02
C SER A 402 -30.48 -5.83 0.27
N PHE A 403 -29.39 -5.79 -0.50
CA PHE A 403 -28.23 -6.68 -0.31
C PHE A 403 -27.57 -6.49 1.07
N MET A 404 -27.38 -5.24 1.48
CA MET A 404 -26.80 -4.88 2.79
C MET A 404 -27.82 -4.90 3.94
N ASN A 405 -29.08 -5.19 3.67
CA ASN A 405 -30.18 -5.19 4.64
C ASN A 405 -30.22 -3.90 5.50
N LEU A 406 -30.13 -2.74 4.84
CA LEU A 406 -30.08 -1.45 5.52
C LEU A 406 -31.46 -1.08 6.09
N SER A 407 -31.50 -0.68 7.33
CA SER A 407 -32.73 -0.31 8.07
C SER A 407 -33.06 1.19 7.96
N TYR A 408 -32.09 2.03 7.58
CA TYR A 408 -32.29 3.47 7.39
C TYR A 408 -32.66 3.81 5.95
N PRO A 409 -33.46 4.87 5.72
CA PRO A 409 -33.87 5.26 4.37
C PRO A 409 -32.72 5.83 3.54
N VAL A 410 -32.70 5.48 2.27
CA VAL A 410 -31.80 6.07 1.26
C VAL A 410 -32.64 6.97 0.34
N LEU A 411 -32.31 8.25 0.33
CA LEU A 411 -32.90 9.29 -0.49
C LEU A 411 -32.00 9.58 -1.69
N HIS A 412 -32.57 10.16 -2.73
CA HIS A 412 -31.87 10.38 -4.00
C HIS A 412 -31.82 11.87 -4.34
N ASP A 413 -30.62 12.36 -4.61
CA ASP A 413 -30.35 13.71 -5.06
C ASP A 413 -30.52 13.83 -6.56
N THR A 414 -31.64 14.39 -7.00
CA THR A 414 -31.95 14.56 -8.44
C THR A 414 -31.52 15.92 -9.00
N GLU A 415 -31.10 16.86 -8.15
CA GLU A 415 -30.78 18.24 -8.55
C GLU A 415 -29.35 18.69 -8.21
N GLY A 416 -28.56 17.82 -7.58
CA GLY A 416 -27.17 18.13 -7.31
C GLY A 416 -26.97 18.94 -6.03
N VAL A 417 -27.50 18.46 -4.90
CA VAL A 417 -27.40 19.10 -3.58
C VAL A 417 -25.96 19.49 -3.19
N LEU A 418 -24.98 18.68 -3.53
CA LEU A 418 -23.59 19.00 -3.24
C LEU A 418 -23.08 20.24 -3.97
N LYS A 419 -23.70 20.65 -5.09
CA LYS A 419 -23.35 21.91 -5.74
C LYS A 419 -23.73 23.12 -4.88
N LYS A 420 -24.83 23.02 -4.11
CA LYS A 420 -25.29 24.07 -3.19
C LYS A 420 -24.48 24.08 -1.88
N LEU A 421 -24.26 22.92 -1.29
CA LEU A 421 -23.50 22.76 -0.05
C LEU A 421 -21.98 23.00 -0.22
N GLY A 422 -21.49 22.90 -1.45
CA GLY A 422 -20.08 22.80 -1.79
C GLY A 422 -19.66 21.32 -1.93
N ASP A 423 -19.27 20.96 -3.14
CA ASP A 423 -18.86 19.58 -3.44
C ASP A 423 -17.39 19.36 -3.08
N PRO A 424 -17.07 18.55 -2.04
CA PRO A 424 -15.68 18.32 -1.65
C PRO A 424 -14.86 17.61 -2.75
N ARG A 425 -15.51 16.96 -3.72
CA ARG A 425 -14.83 16.32 -4.87
C ARG A 425 -14.16 17.33 -5.80
N GLN A 426 -14.64 18.59 -5.85
CA GLN A 426 -14.02 19.64 -6.65
C GLN A 426 -12.61 20.00 -6.16
N SER A 427 -12.32 19.78 -4.88
CA SER A 427 -10.98 19.94 -4.30
C SER A 427 -10.19 18.60 -4.27
N GLY A 428 -10.65 17.57 -4.99
CA GLY A 428 -10.01 16.26 -5.04
C GLY A 428 -10.24 15.38 -3.81
N ALA A 429 -11.17 15.75 -2.92
CA ALA A 429 -11.56 14.89 -1.81
C ALA A 429 -12.49 13.76 -2.29
N LYS A 430 -12.55 12.69 -1.51
CA LYS A 430 -13.41 11.54 -1.79
C LYS A 430 -14.60 11.52 -0.83
N LEU A 431 -15.76 11.12 -1.34
CA LEU A 431 -16.90 10.79 -0.47
C LEU A 431 -16.56 9.54 0.37
N PRO A 432 -17.30 9.29 1.49
CA PRO A 432 -18.52 9.96 1.91
C PRO A 432 -18.33 11.37 2.46
N LEU A 433 -19.41 12.17 2.46
CA LEU A 433 -19.56 13.34 3.31
C LEU A 433 -20.60 13.00 4.37
N VAL A 434 -20.28 13.22 5.65
CA VAL A 434 -21.19 13.04 6.78
C VAL A 434 -21.49 14.37 7.42
N ILE A 435 -22.76 14.71 7.52
CA ILE A 435 -23.27 15.91 8.22
C ILE A 435 -24.15 15.44 9.37
N VAL A 436 -23.96 15.99 10.58
CA VAL A 436 -24.86 15.75 11.70
C VAL A 436 -25.58 17.06 12.05
N LEU A 437 -26.89 16.97 12.13
CA LEU A 437 -27.78 18.07 12.56
C LEU A 437 -28.19 17.81 14.00
N ASP A 438 -28.28 18.88 14.78
CA ASP A 438 -28.96 18.84 16.06
C ASP A 438 -30.51 18.87 15.89
N GLN A 439 -31.25 18.86 16.97
CA GLN A 439 -32.71 18.86 16.95
C GLN A 439 -33.31 20.17 16.39
N THR A 440 -32.53 21.26 16.35
CA THR A 440 -32.94 22.53 15.75
C THR A 440 -32.65 22.59 14.24
N GLY A 441 -31.99 21.57 13.69
CA GLY A 441 -31.54 21.52 12.30
C GLY A 441 -30.22 22.21 12.01
N LYS A 442 -29.49 22.65 13.05
CA LYS A 442 -28.14 23.23 12.89
C LYS A 442 -27.11 22.14 12.67
N VAL A 443 -26.14 22.42 11.81
CA VAL A 443 -25.02 21.52 11.53
C VAL A 443 -24.04 21.56 12.71
N VAL A 444 -23.92 20.44 13.42
CA VAL A 444 -22.99 20.27 14.55
C VAL A 444 -21.75 19.45 14.19
N HIS A 445 -21.76 18.82 13.02
CA HIS A 445 -20.61 18.05 12.51
C HIS A 445 -20.60 18.02 10.99
N TYR A 446 -19.40 18.10 10.43
CA TYR A 446 -19.13 18.04 9.00
C TYR A 446 -17.83 17.24 8.78
N HIS A 447 -17.92 16.10 8.14
CA HIS A 447 -16.76 15.23 7.91
C HIS A 447 -16.72 14.72 6.48
N VAL A 448 -15.57 14.85 5.83
CA VAL A 448 -15.33 14.39 4.47
C VAL A 448 -14.36 13.22 4.48
N GLY A 449 -14.72 12.15 3.81
CA GLY A 449 -13.95 10.90 3.72
C GLY A 449 -14.43 9.83 4.72
N HIS A 450 -13.76 8.69 4.67
CA HIS A 450 -14.04 7.60 5.61
C HIS A 450 -13.48 7.91 6.98
N TYR A 451 -14.22 7.54 8.03
CA TYR A 451 -13.69 7.55 9.38
C TYR A 451 -12.64 6.46 9.56
N PRO A 452 -11.59 6.67 10.34
CA PRO A 452 -10.71 5.59 10.76
C PRO A 452 -11.51 4.49 11.50
N VAL A 453 -11.19 3.23 11.21
CA VAL A 453 -11.71 2.09 11.97
C VAL A 453 -10.75 1.83 13.11
N ASP A 454 -10.92 2.56 14.19
CA ASP A 454 -10.10 2.48 15.39
C ASP A 454 -11.00 2.29 16.62
N ARG A 455 -10.45 1.63 17.66
CA ARG A 455 -11.19 1.32 18.89
C ARG A 455 -11.63 2.59 19.66
N LEU A 456 -10.88 3.67 19.56
CA LEU A 456 -11.09 4.90 20.33
C LEU A 456 -11.41 6.12 19.46
N LEU A 457 -11.13 6.05 18.15
CA LEU A 457 -11.21 7.16 17.21
C LEU A 457 -12.20 6.87 16.07
N GLY A 458 -12.43 7.86 15.23
CA GLY A 458 -13.18 7.71 13.99
C GLY A 458 -14.66 7.39 14.17
N LEU A 459 -15.08 6.20 13.84
CA LEU A 459 -16.50 5.78 13.94
C LEU A 459 -17.01 5.84 15.37
N LYS A 460 -16.17 5.54 16.37
CA LYS A 460 -16.52 5.72 17.79
C LYS A 460 -16.81 7.19 18.10
N GLN A 461 -15.99 8.11 17.58
CA GLN A 461 -16.20 9.55 17.78
C GLN A 461 -17.53 10.03 17.19
N LEU A 462 -17.95 9.50 16.02
CA LEU A 462 -19.27 9.78 15.45
C LEU A 462 -20.40 9.32 16.40
N ASN A 463 -20.31 8.11 16.93
CA ASN A 463 -21.29 7.61 17.92
C ASN A 463 -21.33 8.50 19.17
N ASP A 464 -20.17 8.85 19.72
CA ASP A 464 -20.07 9.66 20.94
C ASP A 464 -20.61 11.07 20.71
N LEU A 465 -20.36 11.66 19.55
CA LEU A 465 -20.93 12.95 19.13
C LEU A 465 -22.47 12.89 19.08
N VAL A 466 -23.01 11.86 18.41
CA VAL A 466 -24.48 11.66 18.31
C VAL A 466 -25.10 11.53 19.70
N VAL A 467 -24.49 10.72 20.59
CA VAL A 467 -24.95 10.54 21.97
C VAL A 467 -24.89 11.86 22.75
N LYS A 468 -23.81 12.63 22.60
CA LYS A 468 -23.66 13.94 23.24
C LYS A 468 -24.75 14.91 22.76
N THR A 469 -24.98 15.00 21.46
CA THR A 469 -25.98 15.89 20.86
C THR A 469 -27.40 15.52 21.27
N LEU A 470 -27.70 14.21 21.47
CA LEU A 470 -28.98 13.76 22.02
C LEU A 470 -29.19 14.16 23.46
N LYS A 471 -28.13 14.27 24.27
CA LYS A 471 -28.21 14.67 25.68
C LYS A 471 -28.37 16.17 25.88
N THR A 472 -27.76 16.99 25.02
CA THR A 472 -27.81 18.46 25.11
C THR A 472 -29.19 19.04 24.75
N ALA A 473 -30.09 18.24 24.27
CA ALA A 473 -31.41 18.62 23.82
C ALA A 473 -32.53 18.30 24.83
N LYS A 474 -32.17 17.78 25.99
CA LYS A 474 -33.04 17.65 27.17
C LYS A 474 -32.79 18.79 28.13
#